data_cb19f1b38a350772ebab0a1c8b4fce5f
#
_entry.id   cb19f1b38a350772ebab0a1c8b4fce5f
#
_cell.length_a   1.000
_cell.length_b   1.000
_cell.length_c   1.000
_cell.angle_alpha   90.00
_cell.angle_beta   90.00
_cell.angle_gamma   90.00
#
_symmetry.space_group_name_H-M   'P 1'
#
loop_
_entity.id
_entity.type
_entity.pdbx_description
1 polymer ?
#
loop_
_entity_poly.entity_id
_entity_poly.type
_entity_poly.pdbx_seq_one_letter_code
_entity_poly.pdbx_strand_id
1 'polypeptide(L)'
;MAVTPNFIPTIWDTQILRTLEDNLIAKKICSRKPEGEIKKHGDTVKFGGLSDPTISTYAGSVSYEDLKDAGVTMIIDQQKYFAFKVDDVDKAQMNIDAKDSQATRAGYKLRETADTFILSKYVDANQSVTATITTANVLSKVGAVSQKLAEQNVPENDRFIILPPWMQLKLELAGVKFQINTGIQGTGGMAWAKVMNLDVFVTNQVVNTGTVDVPISQCLAGAYNSIVYAEQILETEMIRLETQFASAVRGLHVYGGKTIRPDLLVNGAFTFGAETEI
;
A
#
# COMPACT_ATOMS: atom_id res chain seq x y z
N MET A 1 -16.09 -10.23 -42.58
CA MET A 1 -14.89 -10.54 -41.83
C MET A 1 -15.24 -10.44 -40.34
N ALA A 2 -15.20 -11.55 -39.67
CA ALA A 2 -15.47 -11.55 -38.22
C ALA A 2 -14.27 -10.90 -37.50
N VAL A 3 -14.50 -9.79 -36.85
CA VAL A 3 -13.50 -9.16 -35.97
C VAL A 3 -13.30 -10.13 -34.80
N THR A 4 -12.11 -10.69 -34.71
CA THR A 4 -11.77 -11.62 -33.61
C THR A 4 -11.97 -10.89 -32.27
N PRO A 5 -12.75 -11.44 -31.34
CA PRO A 5 -13.09 -10.79 -30.07
C PRO A 5 -11.92 -10.61 -29.10
N ASN A 6 -10.74 -11.11 -29.43
CA ASN A 6 -9.56 -11.13 -28.55
C ASN A 6 -8.76 -9.81 -28.48
N PHE A 7 -9.00 -8.84 -29.38
CA PHE A 7 -8.16 -7.64 -29.40
C PHE A 7 -8.58 -6.57 -28.38
N ILE A 8 -9.86 -6.49 -28.10
CA ILE A 8 -10.42 -5.45 -27.21
C ILE A 8 -10.09 -5.71 -25.73
N PRO A 9 -10.24 -6.93 -25.18
CA PRO A 9 -9.93 -7.21 -23.79
C PRO A 9 -8.48 -6.89 -23.40
N THR A 10 -7.53 -7.22 -24.26
CA THR A 10 -6.10 -7.03 -24.01
C THR A 10 -5.71 -5.55 -23.84
N ILE A 11 -6.32 -4.65 -24.61
CA ILE A 11 -6.06 -3.21 -24.52
C ILE A 11 -6.59 -2.65 -23.19
N TRP A 12 -7.77 -3.07 -22.76
CA TRP A 12 -8.38 -2.64 -21.51
C TRP A 12 -7.58 -3.09 -20.29
N ASP A 13 -7.14 -4.32 -20.30
CA ASP A 13 -6.35 -4.89 -19.23
C ASP A 13 -5.04 -4.12 -19.03
N THR A 14 -4.34 -3.82 -20.11
CA THR A 14 -3.11 -3.02 -20.08
C THR A 14 -3.34 -1.61 -19.54
N GLN A 15 -4.44 -0.96 -19.89
CA GLN A 15 -4.76 0.39 -19.42
C GLN A 15 -5.11 0.41 -17.92
N ILE A 16 -5.88 -0.55 -17.45
CA ILE A 16 -6.21 -0.67 -16.01
C ILE A 16 -4.94 -0.97 -15.21
N LEU A 17 -4.11 -1.89 -15.64
CA LEU A 17 -2.83 -2.20 -15.01
C LEU A 17 -1.93 -0.98 -14.92
N ARG A 18 -1.77 -0.23 -16.01
CA ARG A 18 -0.95 0.98 -16.02
C ARG A 18 -1.45 2.02 -15.01
N THR A 19 -2.77 2.23 -14.92
CA THR A 19 -3.34 3.16 -13.94
C THR A 19 -3.08 2.72 -12.49
N LEU A 20 -3.12 1.42 -12.23
CA LEU A 20 -2.76 0.85 -10.93
C LEU A 20 -1.28 1.08 -10.61
N GLU A 21 -0.40 0.80 -11.55
CA GLU A 21 1.05 0.92 -11.34
C GLU A 21 1.49 2.34 -11.04
N ASP A 22 0.96 3.30 -11.76
CA ASP A 22 1.35 4.70 -11.64
C ASP A 22 0.96 5.34 -10.30
N ASN A 23 -0.06 4.83 -9.64
CA ASN A 23 -0.69 5.50 -8.51
C ASN A 23 -0.69 4.73 -7.18
N LEU A 24 -0.20 3.49 -7.14
CA LEU A 24 -0.24 2.66 -5.94
C LEU A 24 0.92 2.99 -4.99
N ILE A 25 0.61 3.47 -3.77
CA ILE A 25 1.62 3.73 -2.73
C ILE A 25 2.12 2.40 -2.15
N ALA A 26 1.22 1.44 -1.94
CA ALA A 26 1.54 0.12 -1.42
C ALA A 26 2.64 -0.59 -2.23
N LYS A 27 2.63 -0.46 -3.56
CA LYS A 27 3.66 -1.03 -4.44
C LYS A 27 5.08 -0.50 -4.18
N LYS A 28 5.20 0.70 -3.62
CA LYS A 28 6.50 1.34 -3.36
C LYS A 28 7.11 0.91 -2.04
N ILE A 29 6.28 0.61 -1.06
CA ILE A 29 6.71 0.24 0.29
C ILE A 29 6.81 -1.27 0.49
N CYS A 30 6.09 -2.06 -0.30
CA CYS A 30 6.02 -3.51 -0.18
C CYS A 30 6.99 -4.22 -1.12
N SER A 31 7.46 -5.38 -0.70
CA SER A 31 8.18 -6.31 -1.58
C SER A 31 7.21 -7.02 -2.53
N ARG A 32 7.52 -7.02 -3.82
CA ARG A 32 6.73 -7.65 -4.88
C ARG A 32 7.36 -8.94 -5.45
N LYS A 33 8.37 -9.47 -4.77
CA LYS A 33 9.11 -10.66 -5.25
C LYS A 33 8.22 -11.85 -5.64
N PRO A 34 7.09 -12.14 -4.95
CA PRO A 34 6.27 -13.31 -5.26
C PRO A 34 5.24 -13.12 -6.38
N GLU A 35 5.12 -11.95 -7.00
CA GLU A 35 4.07 -11.71 -8.01
C GLU A 35 4.11 -12.67 -9.21
N GLY A 36 5.29 -13.10 -9.62
CA GLY A 36 5.45 -14.05 -10.75
C GLY A 36 5.02 -15.49 -10.48
N GLU A 37 4.83 -15.85 -9.22
CA GLU A 37 4.51 -17.23 -8.79
C GLU A 37 3.01 -17.47 -8.58
N ILE A 38 2.22 -16.38 -8.51
CA ILE A 38 0.80 -16.42 -8.18
C ILE A 38 -0.04 -16.50 -9.45
N LYS A 39 -0.92 -17.51 -9.52
CA LYS A 39 -1.81 -17.72 -10.67
C LYS A 39 -3.30 -17.72 -10.32
N LYS A 40 -3.66 -17.99 -9.05
CA LYS A 40 -5.07 -18.12 -8.65
C LYS A 40 -5.32 -17.62 -7.22
N HIS A 41 -6.57 -17.31 -6.94
CA HIS A 41 -7.03 -17.11 -5.57
C HIS A 41 -6.84 -18.39 -4.73
N GLY A 42 -6.37 -18.22 -3.50
CA GLY A 42 -6.05 -19.33 -2.61
C GLY A 42 -4.63 -19.88 -2.76
N ASP A 43 -3.86 -19.39 -3.73
CA ASP A 43 -2.44 -19.72 -3.82
C ASP A 43 -1.71 -19.26 -2.55
N THR A 44 -0.79 -20.08 -2.11
CA THR A 44 0.03 -19.80 -0.92
C THR A 44 1.48 -19.68 -1.31
N VAL A 45 2.11 -18.57 -0.88
CA VAL A 45 3.54 -18.37 -1.04
C VAL A 45 4.21 -18.52 0.31
N LYS A 46 5.19 -19.41 0.40
CA LYS A 46 5.99 -19.63 1.62
C LYS A 46 7.29 -18.83 1.52
N PHE A 47 7.51 -18.00 2.51
CA PHE A 47 8.79 -17.32 2.70
C PHE A 47 9.59 -18.14 3.71
N GLY A 48 10.66 -18.79 3.25
CA GLY A 48 11.59 -19.49 4.14
C GLY A 48 12.30 -18.48 5.03
N GLY A 49 12.24 -18.68 6.33
CA GLY A 49 13.04 -17.95 7.32
C GLY A 49 13.82 -18.96 8.14
N LEU A 50 15.11 -18.73 8.32
CA LEU A 50 15.90 -19.47 9.28
C LEU A 50 15.85 -18.72 10.62
N SER A 51 15.72 -19.46 11.73
CA SER A 51 15.91 -18.86 13.06
C SER A 51 17.34 -18.39 13.23
N ASP A 52 17.52 -17.26 13.91
CA ASP A 52 18.86 -16.77 14.23
C ASP A 52 19.57 -17.77 15.16
N PRO A 53 20.84 -18.11 14.88
CA PRO A 53 21.60 -19.02 15.74
C PRO A 53 21.96 -18.35 17.06
N THR A 54 21.92 -19.10 18.14
CA THR A 54 22.36 -18.62 19.46
C THR A 54 23.89 -18.56 19.53
N ILE A 55 24.43 -17.38 19.82
CA ILE A 55 25.88 -17.23 20.03
C ILE A 55 26.20 -17.56 21.49
N SER A 56 26.96 -18.64 21.71
CA SER A 56 27.39 -19.10 23.01
C SER A 56 28.88 -18.88 23.21
N THR A 57 29.30 -18.66 24.47
CA THR A 57 30.73 -18.56 24.81
C THR A 57 31.37 -19.94 24.76
N TYR A 58 32.47 -20.08 24.06
CA TYR A 58 33.22 -21.33 24.00
C TYR A 58 33.88 -21.66 25.35
N ALA A 59 33.47 -22.77 25.95
CA ALA A 59 34.00 -23.27 27.23
C ALA A 59 34.65 -24.67 27.09
N GLY A 60 35.22 -24.98 25.91
CA GLY A 60 35.88 -26.26 25.63
C GLY A 60 35.03 -27.32 24.92
N SER A 61 33.72 -27.11 24.78
CA SER A 61 32.81 -27.95 24.00
C SER A 61 31.85 -27.09 23.19
N VAL A 62 31.39 -27.61 22.04
CA VAL A 62 30.40 -26.96 21.16
C VAL A 62 29.14 -27.79 21.17
N SER A 63 28.00 -27.18 21.47
CA SER A 63 26.69 -27.78 21.25
C SER A 63 26.12 -27.26 19.93
N TYR A 64 25.52 -28.16 19.15
CA TYR A 64 24.90 -27.82 17.88
C TYR A 64 23.40 -27.64 18.09
N GLU A 65 22.84 -26.58 17.52
CA GLU A 65 21.39 -26.31 17.49
C GLU A 65 20.80 -26.80 16.17
N ASP A 66 19.62 -27.36 16.22
CA ASP A 66 18.85 -27.67 15.03
C ASP A 66 18.24 -26.39 14.45
N LEU A 67 18.47 -26.13 13.17
CA LEU A 67 17.87 -25.02 12.46
C LEU A 67 16.36 -25.22 12.36
N LYS A 68 15.60 -24.28 12.92
CA LYS A 68 14.14 -24.29 12.82
C LYS A 68 13.68 -23.42 11.64
N ASP A 69 12.74 -23.96 10.86
CA ASP A 69 12.07 -23.20 9.82
C ASP A 69 11.10 -22.20 10.48
N ALA A 70 11.42 -20.92 10.40
CA ALA A 70 10.59 -19.81 10.83
C ALA A 70 9.78 -19.21 9.66
N GLY A 71 9.47 -20.03 8.66
CA GLY A 71 8.81 -19.57 7.43
C GLY A 71 7.45 -18.93 7.66
N VAL A 72 7.22 -17.80 6.98
CA VAL A 72 5.93 -17.11 6.96
C VAL A 72 5.17 -17.47 5.70
N THR A 73 3.91 -17.86 5.84
CA THR A 73 3.03 -18.17 4.69
C THR A 73 2.13 -16.97 4.40
N MET A 74 2.14 -16.51 3.15
CA MET A 74 1.19 -15.53 2.62
C MET A 74 0.12 -16.26 1.82
N ILE A 75 -1.13 -15.90 2.03
CA ILE A 75 -2.29 -16.43 1.31
C ILE A 75 -2.89 -15.29 0.48
N ILE A 76 -3.27 -15.59 -0.74
CA ILE A 76 -4.01 -14.68 -1.62
C ILE A 76 -5.50 -14.84 -1.31
N ASP A 77 -6.00 -13.98 -0.44
CA ASP A 77 -7.36 -14.08 0.14
C ASP A 77 -8.32 -13.00 -0.34
N GLN A 78 -7.83 -11.96 -1.03
CA GLN A 78 -8.64 -10.84 -1.46
C GLN A 78 -9.05 -10.97 -2.93
N GLN A 79 -10.35 -10.86 -3.18
CA GLN A 79 -10.93 -10.78 -4.53
C GLN A 79 -11.81 -9.56 -4.63
N LYS A 80 -11.54 -8.68 -5.57
CA LYS A 80 -12.37 -7.52 -5.88
C LYS A 80 -12.68 -7.50 -7.37
N TYR A 81 -13.92 -7.21 -7.71
CA TYR A 81 -14.32 -7.07 -9.09
C TYR A 81 -14.91 -5.68 -9.34
N PHE A 82 -14.81 -5.24 -10.56
CA PHE A 82 -15.61 -4.14 -11.07
C PHE A 82 -16.45 -4.63 -12.24
N ALA A 83 -17.62 -4.07 -12.38
CA ALA A 83 -18.48 -4.30 -13.53
C ALA A 83 -19.29 -3.03 -13.82
N PHE A 84 -19.29 -2.60 -15.08
CA PHE A 84 -20.13 -1.51 -15.54
C PHE A 84 -20.70 -1.84 -16.90
N LYS A 85 -21.87 -1.31 -17.18
CA LYS A 85 -22.53 -1.41 -18.49
C LYS A 85 -22.56 -0.06 -19.18
N VAL A 86 -22.45 -0.09 -20.50
CA VAL A 86 -22.64 1.07 -21.36
C VAL A 86 -23.76 0.74 -22.33
N ASP A 87 -24.85 1.50 -22.26
CA ASP A 87 -25.98 1.36 -23.15
C ASP A 87 -25.63 1.89 -24.55
N ASP A 88 -26.09 1.20 -25.60
CA ASP A 88 -25.80 1.58 -26.98
C ASP A 88 -26.49 2.92 -27.36
N VAL A 89 -27.62 3.21 -26.74
CA VAL A 89 -28.35 4.48 -26.95
C VAL A 89 -27.61 5.65 -26.34
N ASP A 90 -27.15 5.48 -25.08
CA ASP A 90 -26.35 6.49 -24.37
C ASP A 90 -25.03 6.74 -25.08
N LYS A 91 -24.38 5.68 -25.59
CA LYS A 91 -23.13 5.78 -26.34
C LYS A 91 -23.28 6.61 -27.62
N ALA A 92 -24.41 6.53 -28.31
CA ALA A 92 -24.67 7.32 -29.52
C ALA A 92 -24.94 8.80 -29.20
N GLN A 93 -25.39 9.12 -27.99
CA GLN A 93 -25.68 10.48 -27.53
C GLN A 93 -24.52 11.15 -26.79
N MET A 94 -23.60 10.38 -26.25
CA MET A 94 -22.42 10.90 -25.56
C MET A 94 -21.31 11.26 -26.53
N ASN A 95 -20.89 12.52 -26.49
CA ASN A 95 -19.76 13.05 -27.28
C ASN A 95 -18.39 12.77 -26.58
N ILE A 96 -18.35 11.91 -25.60
CA ILE A 96 -17.14 11.57 -24.81
C ILE A 96 -16.94 10.07 -24.86
N ASP A 97 -15.68 9.65 -24.94
CA ASP A 97 -15.31 8.24 -24.85
C ASP A 97 -15.51 7.75 -23.41
N ALA A 98 -16.78 7.47 -23.07
CA ALA A 98 -17.21 7.08 -21.74
C ALA A 98 -16.50 5.81 -21.23
N LYS A 99 -16.04 4.97 -22.14
CA LYS A 99 -15.32 3.73 -21.80
C LYS A 99 -13.97 4.00 -21.16
N ASP A 100 -13.14 4.84 -21.79
CA ASP A 100 -11.80 5.14 -21.28
C ASP A 100 -11.86 5.87 -19.94
N SER A 101 -12.81 6.79 -19.78
CA SER A 101 -13.05 7.47 -18.53
C SER A 101 -13.44 6.49 -17.41
N GLN A 102 -14.32 5.52 -17.68
CA GLN A 102 -14.74 4.53 -16.70
C GLN A 102 -13.64 3.53 -16.35
N ALA A 103 -12.83 3.11 -17.31
CA ALA A 103 -11.67 2.24 -17.05
C ALA A 103 -10.66 2.92 -16.12
N THR A 104 -10.37 4.19 -16.37
CA THR A 104 -9.48 4.99 -15.50
C THR A 104 -10.04 5.09 -14.07
N ARG A 105 -11.34 5.36 -13.93
CA ARG A 105 -12.01 5.40 -12.62
C ARG A 105 -12.01 4.05 -11.90
N ALA A 106 -12.20 2.94 -12.64
CA ALA A 106 -12.09 1.60 -12.09
C ALA A 106 -10.68 1.32 -11.55
N GLY A 107 -9.65 1.69 -12.30
CA GLY A 107 -8.27 1.61 -11.85
C GLY A 107 -8.00 2.40 -10.57
N TYR A 108 -8.54 3.63 -10.45
CA TYR A 108 -8.45 4.42 -9.22
C TYR A 108 -9.11 3.74 -8.02
N LYS A 109 -10.29 3.15 -8.21
CA LYS A 109 -11.02 2.48 -7.13
C LYS A 109 -10.36 1.17 -6.69
N LEU A 110 -9.82 0.41 -7.62
CA LEU A 110 -9.02 -0.77 -7.28
C LEU A 110 -7.76 -0.39 -6.49
N ARG A 111 -7.06 0.68 -6.91
CA ARG A 111 -5.92 1.22 -6.18
C ARG A 111 -6.28 1.61 -4.75
N GLU A 112 -7.34 2.39 -4.58
CA GLU A 112 -7.85 2.83 -3.28
C GLU A 112 -8.09 1.64 -2.34
N THR A 113 -8.71 0.57 -2.88
CA THR A 113 -8.99 -0.65 -2.11
C THR A 113 -7.71 -1.39 -1.73
N ALA A 114 -6.75 -1.50 -2.64
CA ALA A 114 -5.47 -2.17 -2.39
C ALA A 114 -4.60 -1.39 -1.38
N ASP A 115 -4.53 -0.06 -1.51
CA ASP A 115 -3.82 0.79 -0.55
C ASP A 115 -4.41 0.69 0.85
N THR A 116 -5.74 0.76 0.97
CA THR A 116 -6.43 0.60 2.26
C THR A 116 -6.15 -0.77 2.90
N PHE A 117 -6.10 -1.83 2.09
CA PHE A 117 -5.78 -3.17 2.57
C PHE A 117 -4.34 -3.24 3.13
N ILE A 118 -3.36 -2.68 2.43
CA ILE A 118 -1.98 -2.66 2.94
C ILE A 118 -1.85 -1.76 4.17
N LEU A 119 -2.49 -0.60 4.16
CA LEU A 119 -2.47 0.30 5.32
C LEU A 119 -3.16 -0.32 6.55
N SER A 120 -4.12 -1.23 6.36
CA SER A 120 -4.75 -1.96 7.47
C SER A 120 -3.79 -2.89 8.22
N LYS A 121 -2.62 -3.21 7.64
CA LYS A 121 -1.55 -4.00 8.29
C LYS A 121 -0.82 -3.24 9.42
N TYR A 122 -1.21 -2.00 9.73
CA TYR A 122 -0.73 -1.30 10.92
C TYR A 122 -0.95 -2.10 12.22
N VAL A 123 -1.97 -2.96 12.24
CA VAL A 123 -2.28 -3.85 13.38
C VAL A 123 -1.15 -4.86 13.64
N ASP A 124 -0.42 -5.24 12.60
CA ASP A 124 0.68 -6.20 12.69
C ASP A 124 1.97 -5.55 13.25
N ALA A 125 2.00 -4.21 13.42
CA ALA A 125 3.18 -3.51 13.92
C ALA A 125 3.44 -3.85 15.39
N ASN A 126 4.67 -4.26 15.69
CA ASN A 126 5.07 -4.65 17.04
C ASN A 126 5.19 -3.46 18.01
N GLN A 127 5.39 -2.26 17.47
CA GLN A 127 5.54 -1.03 18.25
C GLN A 127 4.51 0.03 17.83
N SER A 128 4.12 0.87 18.80
CA SER A 128 3.22 1.99 18.54
C SER A 128 3.67 3.28 19.22
N VAL A 129 3.32 4.42 18.61
CA VAL A 129 3.47 5.76 19.17
C VAL A 129 2.10 6.43 19.14
N THR A 130 1.53 6.71 20.29
CA THR A 130 0.21 7.38 20.38
C THR A 130 0.41 8.81 20.86
N ALA A 131 -0.19 9.78 20.13
CA ALA A 131 -0.12 11.17 20.54
C ALA A 131 -1.23 12.03 19.89
N THR A 132 -1.61 13.10 20.60
CA THR A 132 -2.33 14.22 20.00
C THR A 132 -1.32 15.17 19.37
N ILE A 133 -1.49 15.44 18.06
CA ILE A 133 -0.52 16.18 17.26
C ILE A 133 -0.93 17.66 17.16
N THR A 134 -0.02 18.51 17.57
CA THR A 134 -0.06 19.97 17.40
C THR A 134 1.14 20.41 16.56
N THR A 135 1.15 21.65 16.05
CA THR A 135 2.29 22.20 15.32
C THR A 135 3.58 22.17 16.12
N ALA A 136 3.48 22.38 17.45
CA ALA A 136 4.64 22.40 18.34
C ALA A 136 5.28 21.01 18.55
N ASN A 137 4.50 19.93 18.48
CA ASN A 137 4.99 18.59 18.82
C ASN A 137 5.11 17.62 17.65
N VAL A 138 4.59 17.96 16.47
CA VAL A 138 4.56 17.07 15.30
C VAL A 138 5.93 16.49 14.96
N LEU A 139 6.97 17.36 14.98
CA LEU A 139 8.33 16.95 14.64
C LEU A 139 8.91 15.99 15.69
N SER A 140 8.68 16.25 16.97
CA SER A 140 9.14 15.35 18.05
C SER A 140 8.46 13.99 18.00
N LYS A 141 7.19 13.92 17.57
CA LYS A 141 6.44 12.65 17.47
C LYS A 141 6.84 11.85 16.22
N VAL A 142 7.11 12.51 15.11
CA VAL A 142 7.73 11.84 13.94
C VAL A 142 9.13 11.34 14.30
N GLY A 143 9.90 12.14 15.06
CA GLY A 143 11.19 11.74 15.59
C GLY A 143 11.12 10.51 16.51
N ALA A 144 10.11 10.41 17.35
CA ALA A 144 9.89 9.24 18.21
C ALA A 144 9.61 7.96 17.39
N VAL A 145 8.92 8.07 16.23
CA VAL A 145 8.74 6.94 15.30
C VAL A 145 10.09 6.54 14.69
N SER A 146 10.89 7.51 14.23
CA SER A 146 12.23 7.24 13.70
C SER A 146 13.15 6.62 14.74
N GLN A 147 13.09 7.08 16.01
CA GLN A 147 13.85 6.52 17.13
C GLN A 147 13.51 5.05 17.35
N LYS A 148 12.22 4.69 17.38
CA LYS A 148 11.79 3.29 17.55
C LYS A 148 12.29 2.38 16.45
N LEU A 149 12.32 2.85 15.20
CA LEU A 149 12.92 2.10 14.09
C LEU A 149 14.44 1.96 14.25
N ALA A 150 15.12 2.99 14.77
CA ALA A 150 16.55 2.93 15.05
C ALA A 150 16.88 1.92 16.16
N GLU A 151 16.06 1.83 17.21
CA GLU A 151 16.19 0.85 18.28
C GLU A 151 16.07 -0.61 17.78
N GLN A 152 15.36 -0.81 16.65
CA GLN A 152 15.28 -2.11 15.96
C GLN A 152 16.39 -2.32 14.89
N ASN A 153 17.40 -1.47 14.87
CA ASN A 153 18.51 -1.52 13.92
C ASN A 153 18.09 -1.44 12.44
N VAL A 154 16.97 -0.76 12.13
CA VAL A 154 16.58 -0.51 10.75
C VAL A 154 17.56 0.46 10.11
N PRO A 155 18.10 0.20 8.90
CA PRO A 155 18.97 1.12 8.20
C PRO A 155 18.30 2.48 7.94
N GLU A 156 19.04 3.58 8.06
CA GLU A 156 18.48 4.92 7.91
C GLU A 156 17.94 5.23 6.50
N ASN A 157 18.48 4.58 5.48
CA ASN A 157 18.08 4.80 4.10
C ASN A 157 16.82 4.03 3.68
N ASP A 158 16.41 3.04 4.47
CA ASP A 158 15.32 2.12 4.12
C ASP A 158 14.08 2.32 4.99
N ARG A 159 13.84 3.54 5.44
CA ARG A 159 12.70 3.86 6.31
C ARG A 159 11.66 4.68 5.58
N PHE A 160 10.40 4.33 5.78
CA PHE A 160 9.27 5.11 5.28
C PHE A 160 8.28 5.43 6.40
N ILE A 161 7.45 6.45 6.17
CA ILE A 161 6.27 6.77 6.97
C ILE A 161 5.15 7.26 6.06
N ILE A 162 3.92 6.85 6.36
CA ILE A 162 2.73 7.26 5.63
C ILE A 162 1.90 8.15 6.52
N LEU A 163 1.64 9.36 6.05
CA LEU A 163 0.95 10.40 6.80
C LEU A 163 -0.34 10.86 6.11
N PRO A 164 -1.36 11.26 6.87
CA PRO A 164 -2.53 11.94 6.32
C PRO A 164 -2.19 13.39 5.90
N PRO A 165 -2.96 14.01 4.98
CA PRO A 165 -2.69 15.36 4.50
C PRO A 165 -2.69 16.44 5.60
N TRP A 166 -3.53 16.29 6.62
CA TRP A 166 -3.57 17.26 7.74
C TRP A 166 -2.26 17.29 8.54
N MET A 167 -1.59 16.15 8.64
CA MET A 167 -0.31 16.07 9.36
C MET A 167 0.84 16.67 8.54
N GLN A 168 0.76 16.56 7.21
CA GLN A 168 1.65 17.27 6.30
C GLN A 168 1.59 18.78 6.55
N LEU A 169 0.39 19.36 6.58
CA LEU A 169 0.20 20.78 6.84
C LEU A 169 0.84 21.21 8.18
N LYS A 170 0.68 20.41 9.23
CA LYS A 170 1.31 20.70 10.53
C LYS A 170 2.83 20.64 10.48
N LEU A 171 3.41 19.73 9.71
CA LEU A 171 4.86 19.68 9.49
C LEU A 171 5.36 20.94 8.77
N GLU A 172 4.65 21.42 7.76
CA GLU A 172 4.97 22.66 7.06
C GLU A 172 4.91 23.88 7.98
N LEU A 173 3.85 23.99 8.79
CA LEU A 173 3.69 25.06 9.77
C LEU A 173 4.76 25.01 10.88
N ALA A 174 5.25 23.83 11.23
CA ALA A 174 6.36 23.65 12.17
C ALA A 174 7.73 24.11 11.57
N GLY A 175 7.75 24.63 10.34
CA GLY A 175 8.94 25.16 9.70
C GLY A 175 9.92 24.09 9.18
N VAL A 176 9.46 22.86 9.01
CA VAL A 176 10.28 21.79 8.44
C VAL A 176 10.56 22.12 6.98
N LYS A 177 11.81 22.47 6.68
CA LYS A 177 12.25 22.61 5.29
C LYS A 177 12.45 21.23 4.71
N PHE A 178 11.53 20.81 3.86
CA PHE A 178 11.64 19.52 3.17
C PHE A 178 12.78 19.58 2.14
N GLN A 179 13.73 18.67 2.25
CA GLN A 179 14.67 18.43 1.18
C GLN A 179 13.91 17.69 0.08
N ILE A 180 13.57 18.40 -0.98
CA ILE A 180 13.02 17.79 -2.19
C ILE A 180 14.11 16.89 -2.74
N ASN A 181 13.91 15.59 -2.65
CA ASN A 181 14.83 14.64 -3.25
C ASN A 181 14.62 14.65 -4.77
N THR A 182 15.40 15.48 -5.47
CA THR A 182 15.34 15.68 -6.92
C THR A 182 15.68 14.43 -7.74
N GLY A 183 16.04 13.32 -7.10
CA GLY A 183 16.40 12.06 -7.77
C GLY A 183 15.23 11.16 -8.14
N ILE A 184 14.01 11.43 -7.65
CA ILE A 184 12.81 10.62 -7.97
C ILE A 184 11.88 11.44 -8.85
N GLN A 185 12.33 11.75 -10.07
CA GLN A 185 11.44 12.19 -11.14
C GLN A 185 10.81 10.94 -11.77
N GLY A 186 9.54 10.80 -11.57
CA GLY A 186 8.75 9.86 -12.34
C GLY A 186 7.60 9.25 -11.53
N THR A 187 6.42 9.67 -11.90
CA THR A 187 5.15 8.95 -11.77
C THR A 187 4.59 8.74 -10.36
N GLY A 188 3.53 9.46 -10.08
CA GLY A 188 2.42 9.18 -9.16
C GLY A 188 2.75 8.44 -7.85
N GLY A 189 2.95 9.15 -6.78
CA GLY A 189 3.28 8.59 -5.44
C GLY A 189 4.73 8.83 -5.07
N MET A 190 5.21 10.05 -5.27
CA MET A 190 6.51 10.48 -4.75
C MET A 190 6.51 10.45 -3.23
N ALA A 191 7.59 9.95 -2.63
CA ALA A 191 7.93 10.35 -1.28
C ALA A 191 7.97 11.88 -1.29
N TRP A 192 7.04 12.50 -0.57
CA TRP A 192 6.85 13.94 -0.66
C TRP A 192 8.06 14.70 -0.10
N ALA A 193 8.74 14.09 0.88
CA ALA A 193 9.97 14.63 1.46
C ALA A 193 10.66 13.60 2.35
N LYS A 194 11.92 13.84 2.68
CA LYS A 194 12.64 13.11 3.71
C LYS A 194 12.66 13.91 5.01
N VAL A 195 12.09 13.37 6.07
CA VAL A 195 12.04 13.98 7.41
C VAL A 195 12.64 13.02 8.41
N MET A 196 13.67 13.42 9.13
CA MET A 196 14.34 12.58 10.15
C MET A 196 14.70 11.17 9.65
N ASN A 197 15.27 11.09 8.45
CA ASN A 197 15.64 9.84 7.79
C ASN A 197 14.45 8.92 7.43
N LEU A 198 13.23 9.45 7.40
CA LEU A 198 12.02 8.77 6.96
C LEU A 198 11.58 9.33 5.60
N ASP A 199 11.34 8.47 4.63
CA ASP A 199 10.70 8.84 3.38
C ASP A 199 9.19 9.01 3.64
N VAL A 200 8.69 10.24 3.47
CA VAL A 200 7.31 10.59 3.81
C VAL A 200 6.42 10.41 2.59
N PHE A 201 5.41 9.56 2.73
CA PHE A 201 4.33 9.43 1.76
C PHE A 201 3.05 10.06 2.33
N VAL A 202 2.33 10.82 1.51
CA VAL A 202 1.09 11.44 1.93
C VAL A 202 -0.08 10.81 1.18
N THR A 203 -1.05 10.33 1.93
CA THR A 203 -2.28 9.76 1.36
C THR A 203 -3.48 10.00 2.26
N ASN A 204 -4.65 10.11 1.65
CA ASN A 204 -5.92 10.17 2.36
C ASN A 204 -6.48 8.78 2.73
N GLN A 205 -5.80 7.70 2.28
CA GLN A 205 -6.21 6.31 2.53
C GLN A 205 -5.77 5.77 3.90
N VAL A 206 -5.15 6.62 4.72
CA VAL A 206 -4.77 6.25 6.09
C VAL A 206 -6.01 5.80 6.87
N VAL A 207 -5.90 4.64 7.50
CA VAL A 207 -7.01 4.08 8.29
C VAL A 207 -7.27 4.97 9.50
N ASN A 208 -8.51 5.41 9.65
CA ASN A 208 -8.95 6.16 10.81
C ASN A 208 -9.73 5.25 11.75
N THR A 209 -9.34 5.24 13.00
CA THR A 209 -10.02 4.56 14.11
C THR A 209 -10.53 5.60 15.13
N GLY A 210 -11.25 5.18 16.14
CA GLY A 210 -11.83 6.10 17.11
C GLY A 210 -13.26 6.51 16.76
N THR A 211 -13.71 7.63 17.31
CA THR A 211 -15.05 8.17 17.05
C THR A 211 -15.04 9.18 15.91
N VAL A 212 -16.22 9.52 15.38
CA VAL A 212 -16.37 10.54 14.33
C VAL A 212 -15.82 11.90 14.78
N ASP A 213 -16.01 12.23 16.07
CA ASP A 213 -15.56 13.51 16.63
C ASP A 213 -14.05 13.54 16.93
N VAL A 214 -13.46 12.38 17.19
CA VAL A 214 -12.03 12.23 17.53
C VAL A 214 -11.43 11.08 16.69
N PRO A 215 -11.19 11.30 15.40
CA PRO A 215 -10.57 10.29 14.56
C PRO A 215 -9.09 10.13 14.93
N ILE A 216 -8.66 8.87 15.03
CA ILE A 216 -7.27 8.51 15.25
C ILE A 216 -6.71 7.97 13.93
N SER A 217 -5.80 8.71 13.32
CA SER A 217 -5.14 8.28 12.08
C SER A 217 -4.03 7.27 12.39
N GLN A 218 -4.13 6.07 11.80
CA GLN A 218 -3.17 4.99 11.98
C GLN A 218 -2.07 5.10 10.92
N CYS A 219 -1.01 5.83 11.25
CA CYS A 219 0.12 6.09 10.36
C CYS A 219 1.09 4.91 10.37
N LEU A 220 1.19 4.19 9.26
CA LEU A 220 2.13 3.09 9.13
C LEU A 220 3.53 3.63 8.81
N ALA A 221 4.51 3.24 9.61
CA ALA A 221 5.93 3.49 9.37
C ALA A 221 6.72 2.19 9.47
N GLY A 222 7.84 2.09 8.77
CA GLY A 222 8.66 0.90 8.82
C GLY A 222 9.79 0.88 7.84
N ALA A 223 10.40 -0.30 7.72
CA ALA A 223 11.39 -0.59 6.69
C ALA A 223 10.73 -1.00 5.38
N TYR A 224 11.32 -0.60 4.24
CA TYR A 224 10.95 -1.16 2.95
C TYR A 224 11.07 -2.68 2.98
N ASN A 225 10.18 -3.37 2.28
CA ASN A 225 10.13 -4.84 2.21
C ASN A 225 9.79 -5.57 3.53
N SER A 226 9.33 -4.88 4.57
CA SER A 226 8.77 -5.51 5.78
C SER A 226 7.40 -6.16 5.52
N ILE A 227 6.68 -5.64 4.52
CA ILE A 227 5.41 -6.16 4.05
C ILE A 227 5.61 -6.72 2.64
N VAL A 228 5.06 -7.88 2.38
CA VAL A 228 4.97 -8.46 1.04
C VAL A 228 3.57 -8.27 0.51
N TYR A 229 3.50 -7.84 -0.72
CA TYR A 229 2.26 -7.64 -1.46
C TYR A 229 2.38 -8.31 -2.82
N ALA A 230 1.32 -8.96 -3.24
CA ALA A 230 1.23 -9.53 -4.57
C ALA A 230 -0.17 -9.35 -5.12
N GLU A 231 -0.26 -8.99 -6.38
CA GLU A 231 -1.52 -8.75 -7.07
C GLU A 231 -1.50 -9.32 -8.46
N GLN A 232 -2.69 -9.64 -8.96
CA GLN A 232 -2.91 -10.04 -10.35
C GLN A 232 -4.30 -9.61 -10.79
N ILE A 233 -4.40 -9.06 -12.00
CA ILE A 233 -5.67 -8.93 -12.71
C ILE A 233 -5.85 -10.22 -13.51
N LEU A 234 -6.82 -11.05 -13.11
CA LEU A 234 -7.01 -12.37 -13.70
C LEU A 234 -7.72 -12.32 -15.04
N GLU A 235 -8.78 -11.51 -15.12
CA GLU A 235 -9.63 -11.43 -16.31
C GLU A 235 -10.25 -10.06 -16.44
N THR A 236 -10.20 -9.52 -17.65
CA THR A 236 -10.98 -8.38 -18.07
C THR A 236 -11.76 -8.77 -19.31
N GLU A 237 -13.07 -8.75 -19.23
CA GLU A 237 -13.96 -9.20 -20.30
C GLU A 237 -14.92 -8.11 -20.71
N MET A 238 -15.20 -8.04 -22.00
CA MET A 238 -16.27 -7.26 -22.57
C MET A 238 -17.35 -8.20 -23.09
N ILE A 239 -18.54 -8.14 -22.50
CA ILE A 239 -19.67 -9.01 -22.84
C ILE A 239 -20.80 -8.16 -23.38
N ARG A 240 -21.43 -8.61 -24.47
CA ARG A 240 -22.70 -8.05 -24.92
C ARG A 240 -23.82 -8.72 -24.13
N LEU A 241 -24.69 -7.90 -23.52
CA LEU A 241 -25.81 -8.40 -22.74
C LEU A 241 -26.89 -8.96 -23.67
N GLU A 242 -27.39 -10.14 -23.34
CA GLU A 242 -28.45 -10.81 -24.13
C GLU A 242 -29.81 -10.16 -23.97
N THR A 243 -30.08 -9.59 -22.79
CA THR A 243 -31.38 -9.04 -22.42
C THR A 243 -31.52 -7.54 -22.66
N GLN A 244 -30.43 -6.85 -23.01
CA GLN A 244 -30.38 -5.40 -23.20
C GLN A 244 -29.43 -5.04 -24.35
N PHE A 245 -29.72 -3.96 -25.08
CA PHE A 245 -28.81 -3.42 -26.09
C PHE A 245 -27.69 -2.62 -25.39
N ALA A 246 -26.84 -3.32 -24.69
CA ALA A 246 -25.73 -2.75 -23.92
C ALA A 246 -24.52 -3.67 -23.92
N SER A 247 -23.35 -3.08 -23.82
CA SER A 247 -22.09 -3.80 -23.59
C SER A 247 -21.67 -3.63 -22.13
N ALA A 248 -21.32 -4.74 -21.48
CA ALA A 248 -20.78 -4.72 -20.13
C ALA A 248 -19.27 -5.02 -20.13
N VAL A 249 -18.53 -4.30 -19.31
CA VAL A 249 -17.11 -4.55 -19.03
C VAL A 249 -17.01 -5.01 -17.58
N ARG A 250 -16.31 -6.10 -17.36
CA ARG A 250 -16.03 -6.62 -16.03
C ARG A 250 -14.56 -7.01 -15.90
N GLY A 251 -14.00 -6.84 -14.71
CA GLY A 251 -12.64 -7.26 -14.42
C GLY A 251 -12.53 -7.78 -12.99
N LEU A 252 -11.70 -8.79 -12.80
CA LEU A 252 -11.42 -9.41 -11.52
C LEU A 252 -9.98 -9.11 -11.11
N HIS A 253 -9.82 -8.51 -9.94
CA HIS A 253 -8.53 -8.23 -9.31
C HIS A 253 -8.37 -9.10 -8.07
N VAL A 254 -7.30 -9.86 -8.03
CA VAL A 254 -6.95 -10.75 -6.93
C VAL A 254 -5.64 -10.28 -6.33
N TYR A 255 -5.60 -10.15 -5.02
CA TYR A 255 -4.40 -9.71 -4.33
C TYR A 255 -4.32 -10.29 -2.91
N GLY A 256 -3.14 -10.23 -2.35
CA GLY A 256 -2.86 -10.60 -0.97
C GLY A 256 -1.65 -9.85 -0.45
N GLY A 257 -1.56 -9.77 0.86
CA GLY A 257 -0.43 -9.11 1.51
C GLY A 257 -0.23 -9.64 2.92
N LYS A 258 1.01 -9.80 3.30
CA LYS A 258 1.39 -10.29 4.62
C LYS A 258 2.60 -9.53 5.16
N THR A 259 2.55 -9.20 6.43
CA THR A 259 3.71 -8.69 7.16
C THR A 259 4.66 -9.83 7.45
N ILE A 260 5.88 -9.73 6.94
CA ILE A 260 6.94 -10.73 7.17
C ILE A 260 7.75 -10.37 8.42
N ARG A 261 8.02 -9.08 8.62
CA ARG A 261 8.83 -8.58 9.72
C ARG A 261 8.07 -7.54 10.53
N PRO A 262 7.23 -7.95 11.49
CA PRO A 262 6.45 -7.05 12.33
C PRO A 262 7.33 -6.16 13.22
N ASP A 263 8.53 -6.63 13.56
CA ASP A 263 9.50 -5.89 14.39
C ASP A 263 10.03 -4.63 13.70
N LEU A 264 10.04 -4.61 12.37
CA LEU A 264 10.48 -3.47 11.56
C LEU A 264 9.34 -2.50 11.22
N LEU A 265 8.17 -2.66 11.83
CA LEU A 265 7.01 -1.80 11.66
C LEU A 265 6.68 -1.06 12.96
N VAL A 266 6.30 0.20 12.81
CA VAL A 266 5.83 1.06 13.90
C VAL A 266 4.50 1.68 13.47
N ASN A 267 3.50 1.60 14.33
CA ASN A 267 2.24 2.29 14.15
C ASN A 267 2.25 3.65 14.84
N GLY A 268 2.03 4.73 14.11
CA GLY A 268 1.78 6.06 14.65
C GLY A 268 0.28 6.29 14.81
N ALA A 269 -0.27 6.10 15.98
CA ALA A 269 -1.68 6.38 16.26
C ALA A 269 -1.84 7.87 16.64
N PHE A 270 -2.16 8.71 15.67
CA PHE A 270 -2.14 10.16 15.83
C PHE A 270 -3.54 10.76 15.74
N THR A 271 -3.84 11.61 16.73
CA THR A 271 -5.08 12.38 16.80
C THR A 271 -4.81 13.82 16.41
N PHE A 272 -5.73 14.44 15.68
CA PHE A 272 -5.65 15.87 15.37
C PHE A 272 -5.82 16.69 16.64
N GLY A 273 -4.82 17.48 17.01
CA GLY A 273 -4.88 18.45 18.10
C GLY A 273 -5.27 19.83 17.55
N ALA A 274 -6.21 20.51 18.20
CA ALA A 274 -6.47 21.91 17.91
C ALA A 274 -5.22 22.74 18.22
N GLU A 275 -4.95 23.77 17.41
CA GLU A 275 -3.92 24.75 17.72
C GLU A 275 -4.44 25.62 18.85
N THR A 276 -3.65 25.81 19.89
CA THR A 276 -3.91 26.87 20.88
C THR A 276 -3.54 28.18 20.21
N GLU A 277 -4.52 29.01 19.91
CA GLU A 277 -4.25 30.39 19.47
C GLU A 277 -3.35 31.05 20.52
N ILE A 278 -2.19 31.52 20.09
CA ILE A 278 -1.22 32.27 20.93
C ILE A 278 -1.64 33.73 20.91
#